data_bec34e23471251518e1c42181f09fadc
#
_entry.id   bec34e23471251518e1c42181f09fadc
#
_cell.length_a   1.000
_cell.length_b   1.000
_cell.length_c   1.000
_cell.angle_alpha   90.00
_cell.angle_beta   90.00
_cell.angle_gamma   90.00
#
_symmetry.space_group_name_H-M   'P 1'
#
loop_
_entity.id
_entity.type
_entity.pdbx_description
1 polymer ?
#
loop_
_entity_poly.entity_id
_entity_poly.type
_entity_poly.pdbx_seq_one_letter_code
_entity_poly.pdbx_strand_id
1 'polypeptide(L)'
;DGLVTRRREHPAAVPDLLELALAARDDDGSSFDDPALADELATLLLAGHETTATALGWAWYALAQNPAVEAKLHAELDEVLGDRDPDPDDLPRLRYTDAVFSETLRLYPPASAFGRRVLERCEVGGYTLETGSGVVISPYVVHRNPRYYPEPERFLPERFEQNDRPEFAYVPFGGGARRCIGDAFARMEGVLVLATLARRFRFERIDAEPIGIASATLRPARPILARVRQRRARVVSASAG
;
A
#
# COMPACT_ATOMS: atom_id res chain seq x y z
N ASP A 1 4.14 25.08 -12.68
CA ASP A 1 5.08 26.23 -12.71
C ASP A 1 4.94 27.11 -11.47
N GLY A 2 3.76 27.67 -11.15
CA GLY A 2 3.60 28.61 -10.02
C GLY A 2 3.94 28.04 -8.64
N LEU A 3 3.84 26.72 -8.41
CA LEU A 3 4.19 26.11 -7.13
C LEU A 3 5.71 26.07 -6.94
N VAL A 4 6.44 25.66 -7.97
CA VAL A 4 7.92 25.59 -7.96
C VAL A 4 8.53 26.96 -7.76
N THR A 5 8.09 27.97 -8.55
CA THR A 5 8.55 29.35 -8.42
C THR A 5 8.33 29.89 -7.01
N ARG A 6 7.11 29.74 -6.48
CA ARG A 6 6.77 30.19 -5.14
C ARG A 6 7.62 29.51 -4.05
N ARG A 7 7.92 28.22 -4.21
CA ARG A 7 8.73 27.48 -3.24
C ARG A 7 10.19 27.94 -3.25
N ARG A 8 10.75 28.26 -4.41
CA ARG A 8 12.11 28.83 -4.52
C ARG A 8 12.22 30.19 -3.83
N GLU A 9 11.18 31.02 -3.95
CA GLU A 9 11.12 32.34 -3.30
C GLU A 9 10.86 32.22 -1.77
N HIS A 10 10.11 31.21 -1.36
CA HIS A 10 9.68 30.99 0.02
C HIS A 10 9.88 29.53 0.40
N PRO A 11 11.10 29.13 0.80
CA PRO A 11 11.40 27.78 1.26
C PRO A 11 10.51 27.38 2.45
N ALA A 12 10.15 26.08 2.53
CA ALA A 12 9.38 25.56 3.65
C ALA A 12 10.23 25.49 4.93
N ALA A 13 9.64 25.82 6.08
CA ALA A 13 10.32 25.72 7.37
C ALA A 13 10.72 24.27 7.73
N VAL A 14 9.93 23.29 7.24
CA VAL A 14 10.25 21.86 7.30
C VAL A 14 10.31 21.36 5.86
N PRO A 15 11.42 20.74 5.45
CA PRO A 15 11.55 20.23 4.09
C PRO A 15 10.45 19.21 3.77
N ASP A 16 9.73 19.45 2.69
CA ASP A 16 8.81 18.48 2.10
C ASP A 16 9.39 17.86 0.82
N LEU A 17 8.60 17.04 0.14
CA LEU A 17 9.05 16.35 -1.06
C LEU A 17 9.48 17.30 -2.19
N LEU A 18 8.85 18.47 -2.30
CA LEU A 18 9.23 19.50 -3.26
C LEU A 18 10.58 20.12 -2.91
N GLU A 19 10.85 20.40 -1.64
CA GLU A 19 12.17 20.87 -1.20
C GLU A 19 13.27 19.85 -1.51
N LEU A 20 12.99 18.56 -1.20
CA LEU A 20 13.94 17.49 -1.49
C LEU A 20 14.22 17.36 -2.99
N ALA A 21 13.19 17.46 -3.83
CA ALA A 21 13.34 17.42 -5.29
C ALA A 21 14.10 18.63 -5.84
N LEU A 22 13.86 19.83 -5.29
CA LEU A 22 14.62 21.04 -5.63
C LEU A 22 16.10 20.97 -5.23
N ALA A 23 16.38 20.28 -4.13
CA ALA A 23 17.74 20.09 -3.61
C ALA A 23 18.49 18.92 -4.28
N ALA A 24 17.78 18.00 -4.94
CA ALA A 24 18.36 16.83 -5.56
C ALA A 24 19.41 17.20 -6.62
N ARG A 25 20.49 16.42 -6.65
CA ARG A 25 21.58 16.53 -7.63
C ARG A 25 21.94 15.14 -8.12
N ASP A 26 22.21 15.04 -9.41
CA ASP A 26 22.78 13.83 -10.01
C ASP A 26 24.29 13.72 -9.69
N ASP A 27 24.90 12.59 -10.06
CA ASP A 27 26.30 12.31 -9.82
C ASP A 27 27.24 13.34 -10.50
N ASP A 28 26.78 13.99 -11.59
CA ASP A 28 27.49 15.04 -12.28
C ASP A 28 27.24 16.45 -11.70
N GLY A 29 26.43 16.54 -10.62
CA GLY A 29 26.03 17.80 -9.96
C GLY A 29 24.87 18.53 -10.63
N SER A 30 24.29 18.00 -11.70
CA SER A 30 23.12 18.59 -12.35
C SER A 30 21.88 18.49 -11.48
N SER A 31 20.91 19.38 -11.72
CA SER A 31 19.61 19.39 -11.04
C SER A 31 18.49 19.31 -12.05
N PHE A 32 17.30 18.96 -11.62
CA PHE A 32 16.11 19.06 -12.47
C PHE A 32 15.92 20.48 -12.99
N ASP A 33 15.64 20.60 -14.28
CA ASP A 33 15.03 21.82 -14.81
C ASP A 33 13.55 21.90 -14.43
N ASP A 34 12.91 23.04 -14.62
CA ASP A 34 11.52 23.24 -14.18
C ASP A 34 10.52 22.29 -14.85
N PRO A 35 10.62 21.97 -16.16
CA PRO A 35 9.78 20.97 -16.79
C PRO A 35 9.97 19.57 -16.21
N ALA A 36 11.20 19.10 -16.06
CA ALA A 36 11.50 17.78 -15.49
C ALA A 36 11.03 17.67 -14.03
N LEU A 37 11.23 18.73 -13.24
CA LEU A 37 10.73 18.79 -11.86
C LEU A 37 9.20 18.74 -11.81
N ALA A 38 8.50 19.44 -12.70
CA ALA A 38 7.04 19.39 -12.76
C ALA A 38 6.51 18.02 -13.14
N ASP A 39 7.15 17.32 -14.08
CA ASP A 39 6.81 15.96 -14.49
C ASP A 39 7.04 14.96 -13.35
N GLU A 40 8.15 15.11 -12.61
CA GLU A 40 8.47 14.24 -11.48
C GLU A 40 7.47 14.42 -10.33
N LEU A 41 7.12 15.65 -9.99
CA LEU A 41 6.11 15.95 -8.98
C LEU A 41 4.73 15.44 -9.38
N ALA A 42 4.35 15.57 -10.65
CA ALA A 42 3.08 15.03 -11.15
C ALA A 42 3.08 13.49 -11.06
N THR A 43 4.20 12.85 -11.39
CA THR A 43 4.36 11.40 -11.28
C THR A 43 4.22 10.93 -9.84
N LEU A 44 4.90 11.58 -8.89
CA LEU A 44 4.81 11.27 -7.47
C LEU A 44 3.38 11.46 -6.92
N LEU A 45 2.71 12.55 -7.31
CA LEU A 45 1.33 12.80 -6.90
C LEU A 45 0.37 11.73 -7.41
N LEU A 46 0.45 11.39 -8.71
CA LEU A 46 -0.43 10.39 -9.31
C LEU A 46 -0.17 9.00 -8.75
N ALA A 47 1.10 8.61 -8.62
CA ALA A 47 1.49 7.29 -8.14
C ALA A 47 1.16 7.10 -6.65
N GLY A 48 1.35 8.11 -5.82
CA GLY A 48 1.13 8.03 -4.37
C GLY A 48 -0.33 8.12 -3.96
N HIS A 49 -1.15 8.90 -4.68
CA HIS A 49 -2.53 9.16 -4.27
C HIS A 49 -3.48 7.98 -4.54
N GLU A 50 -3.61 7.55 -5.81
CA GLU A 50 -4.64 6.58 -6.20
C GLU A 50 -4.34 5.17 -5.67
N THR A 51 -3.07 4.77 -5.63
CA THR A 51 -2.69 3.41 -5.25
C THR A 51 -2.98 3.11 -3.78
N THR A 52 -2.58 4.00 -2.86
CA THR A 52 -2.83 3.84 -1.42
C THR A 52 -4.31 3.96 -1.10
N ALA A 53 -5.02 4.93 -1.71
CA ALA A 53 -6.46 5.09 -1.53
C ALA A 53 -7.24 3.84 -1.97
N THR A 54 -6.86 3.25 -3.11
CA THR A 54 -7.45 2.00 -3.62
C THR A 54 -7.18 0.83 -2.68
N ALA A 55 -5.95 0.68 -2.18
CA ALA A 55 -5.59 -0.35 -1.20
C ALA A 55 -6.42 -0.22 0.09
N LEU A 56 -6.55 0.98 0.63
CA LEU A 56 -7.36 1.24 1.82
C LEU A 56 -8.85 0.94 1.58
N GLY A 57 -9.39 1.29 0.42
CA GLY A 57 -10.77 0.92 0.04
C GLY A 57 -10.99 -0.59 0.07
N TRP A 58 -10.05 -1.37 -0.47
CA TRP A 58 -10.08 -2.83 -0.42
C TRP A 58 -9.87 -3.39 0.99
N ALA A 59 -9.05 -2.74 1.83
CA ALA A 59 -8.87 -3.14 3.23
C ALA A 59 -10.19 -3.06 4.00
N TRP A 60 -10.94 -1.96 3.84
CA TRP A 60 -12.25 -1.81 4.47
C TRP A 60 -13.27 -2.82 3.96
N TYR A 61 -13.26 -3.11 2.67
CA TYR A 61 -14.07 -4.18 2.11
C TYR A 61 -13.74 -5.54 2.74
N ALA A 62 -12.46 -5.90 2.79
CA ALA A 62 -11.99 -7.16 3.34
C ALA A 62 -12.33 -7.30 4.83
N LEU A 63 -12.13 -6.25 5.64
CA LEU A 63 -12.47 -6.24 7.06
C LEU A 63 -13.98 -6.42 7.27
N ALA A 64 -14.82 -5.75 6.50
CA ALA A 64 -16.27 -5.90 6.59
C ALA A 64 -16.78 -7.32 6.26
N GLN A 65 -15.99 -8.11 5.51
CA GLN A 65 -16.29 -9.52 5.22
C GLN A 65 -15.72 -10.50 6.27
N ASN A 66 -14.79 -10.05 7.10
CA ASN A 66 -14.03 -10.88 8.02
C ASN A 66 -14.11 -10.37 9.47
N PRO A 67 -15.25 -10.53 10.17
CA PRO A 67 -15.45 -9.97 11.51
C PRO A 67 -14.45 -10.48 12.56
N ALA A 68 -13.92 -11.69 12.39
CA ALA A 68 -12.90 -12.23 13.29
C ALA A 68 -11.55 -11.49 13.13
N VAL A 69 -11.19 -11.14 11.90
CA VAL A 69 -9.99 -10.33 11.59
C VAL A 69 -10.18 -8.91 12.14
N GLU A 70 -11.35 -8.31 11.89
CA GLU A 70 -11.68 -6.98 12.43
C GLU A 70 -11.61 -6.95 13.96
N ALA A 71 -12.08 -7.99 14.64
CA ALA A 71 -12.00 -8.07 16.10
C ALA A 71 -10.57 -8.13 16.62
N LYS A 72 -9.67 -8.86 15.96
CA LYS A 72 -8.25 -8.92 16.31
C LYS A 72 -7.56 -7.58 16.08
N LEU A 73 -7.83 -6.93 14.92
CA LEU A 73 -7.36 -5.59 14.62
C LEU A 73 -7.77 -4.60 15.73
N HIS A 74 -9.04 -4.63 16.11
CA HIS A 74 -9.54 -3.77 17.19
C HIS A 74 -8.88 -4.06 18.53
N ALA A 75 -8.58 -5.32 18.85
CA ALA A 75 -7.90 -5.69 20.11
C ALA A 75 -6.48 -5.12 20.15
N GLU A 76 -5.71 -5.21 19.06
CA GLU A 76 -4.39 -4.59 18.97
C GLU A 76 -4.47 -3.07 19.15
N LEU A 77 -5.42 -2.42 18.45
CA LEU A 77 -5.56 -0.97 18.53
C LEU A 77 -5.94 -0.49 19.93
N ASP A 78 -6.81 -1.24 20.63
CA ASP A 78 -7.17 -0.92 22.03
C ASP A 78 -5.96 -1.08 22.97
N GLU A 79 -5.15 -2.11 22.77
CA GLU A 79 -3.95 -2.38 23.56
C GLU A 79 -2.84 -1.36 23.30
N VAL A 80 -2.57 -1.05 22.02
CA VAL A 80 -1.41 -0.22 21.64
C VAL A 80 -1.70 1.27 21.77
N LEU A 81 -2.90 1.70 21.40
CA LEU A 81 -3.26 3.12 21.29
C LEU A 81 -4.18 3.62 22.39
N GLY A 82 -5.08 2.76 22.89
CA GLY A 82 -6.16 3.21 23.77
C GLY A 82 -6.99 4.31 23.09
N ASP A 83 -7.05 5.49 23.72
CA ASP A 83 -7.84 6.63 23.23
C ASP A 83 -7.05 7.65 22.39
N ARG A 84 -5.73 7.49 22.23
CA ARG A 84 -4.90 8.41 21.44
C ARG A 84 -4.85 8.03 19.96
N ASP A 85 -4.60 8.98 19.09
CA ASP A 85 -4.33 8.71 17.68
C ASP A 85 -2.94 8.06 17.51
N PRO A 86 -2.76 7.20 16.48
CA PRO A 86 -1.46 6.61 16.17
C PRO A 86 -0.50 7.68 15.64
N ASP A 87 0.78 7.47 15.89
CA ASP A 87 1.89 8.21 15.30
C ASP A 87 2.91 7.23 14.67
N PRO A 88 3.91 7.72 13.92
CA PRO A 88 4.90 6.85 13.27
C PRO A 88 5.68 5.94 14.23
N ASP A 89 5.86 6.33 15.48
CA ASP A 89 6.60 5.56 16.49
C ASP A 89 5.80 4.33 16.97
N ASP A 90 4.51 4.27 16.67
CA ASP A 90 3.66 3.10 16.96
C ASP A 90 3.81 1.96 15.94
N LEU A 91 4.30 2.23 14.75
CA LEU A 91 4.38 1.25 13.66
C LEU A 91 5.00 -0.10 14.08
N PRO A 92 6.09 -0.15 14.86
CA PRO A 92 6.67 -1.43 15.31
C PRO A 92 5.74 -2.25 16.21
N ARG A 93 4.73 -1.62 16.81
CA ARG A 93 3.74 -2.24 17.72
C ARG A 93 2.44 -2.61 17.00
N LEU A 94 2.12 -1.97 15.88
CA LEU A 94 0.92 -2.19 15.06
C LEU A 94 1.11 -3.36 14.08
N ARG A 95 1.54 -4.51 14.59
CA ARG A 95 1.96 -5.67 13.78
C ARG A 95 0.79 -6.32 13.05
N TYR A 96 -0.33 -6.48 13.73
CA TYR A 96 -1.51 -7.08 13.12
C TYR A 96 -2.16 -6.12 12.11
N THR A 97 -2.13 -4.82 12.40
CA THR A 97 -2.56 -3.78 11.46
C THR A 97 -1.72 -3.82 10.17
N ASP A 98 -0.39 -3.94 10.28
CA ASP A 98 0.50 -4.12 9.11
C ASP A 98 0.22 -5.43 8.37
N ALA A 99 -0.05 -6.52 9.10
CA ALA A 99 -0.43 -7.80 8.52
C ALA A 99 -1.76 -7.71 7.74
N VAL A 100 -2.75 -7.00 8.26
CA VAL A 100 -4.03 -6.71 7.58
C VAL A 100 -3.79 -5.91 6.30
N PHE A 101 -2.96 -4.86 6.36
CA PHE A 101 -2.62 -4.09 5.17
C PHE A 101 -1.85 -4.90 4.14
N SER A 102 -0.89 -5.71 4.59
CA SER A 102 -0.11 -6.60 3.73
C SER A 102 -0.98 -7.67 3.04
N GLU A 103 -1.92 -8.28 3.77
CA GLU A 103 -2.87 -9.25 3.20
C GLU A 103 -3.83 -8.58 2.20
N THR A 104 -4.19 -7.32 2.46
CA THR A 104 -4.96 -6.52 1.49
C THR A 104 -4.19 -6.34 0.19
N LEU A 105 -2.92 -5.95 0.28
CA LEU A 105 -2.06 -5.79 -0.91
C LEU A 105 -1.80 -7.12 -1.63
N ARG A 106 -1.86 -8.25 -0.92
CA ARG A 106 -1.77 -9.58 -1.52
C ARG A 106 -3.00 -9.87 -2.37
N LEU A 107 -4.19 -9.75 -1.81
CA LEU A 107 -5.45 -10.06 -2.50
C LEU A 107 -5.86 -8.97 -3.50
N TYR A 108 -5.63 -7.72 -3.17
CA TYR A 108 -6.08 -6.58 -3.97
C TYR A 108 -4.91 -5.64 -4.28
N PRO A 109 -3.86 -6.12 -4.96
CA PRO A 109 -2.72 -5.27 -5.29
C PRO A 109 -3.17 -4.16 -6.24
N PRO A 110 -3.01 -2.88 -5.89
CA PRO A 110 -3.37 -1.78 -6.80
C PRO A 110 -2.68 -1.91 -8.16
N ALA A 111 -1.37 -2.19 -8.17
CA ALA A 111 -0.65 -2.59 -9.37
C ALA A 111 -0.84 -4.09 -9.62
N SER A 112 -1.97 -4.48 -10.23
CA SER A 112 -2.32 -5.88 -10.48
C SER A 112 -1.42 -6.57 -11.50
N ALA A 113 -0.80 -5.80 -12.39
CA ALA A 113 0.18 -6.26 -13.37
C ALA A 113 1.11 -5.11 -13.76
N PHE A 114 2.33 -5.43 -14.13
CA PHE A 114 3.27 -4.48 -14.71
C PHE A 114 4.12 -5.13 -15.82
N GLY A 115 4.47 -4.33 -16.83
CA GLY A 115 5.22 -4.78 -17.99
C GLY A 115 6.72 -4.53 -17.87
N ARG A 116 7.49 -5.36 -18.57
CA ARG A 116 8.91 -5.14 -18.84
C ARG A 116 9.18 -5.36 -20.32
N ARG A 117 10.08 -4.62 -20.89
CA ARG A 117 10.60 -4.85 -22.23
C ARG A 117 11.95 -5.53 -22.13
N VAL A 118 12.15 -6.59 -22.90
CA VAL A 118 13.43 -7.28 -23.00
C VAL A 118 14.39 -6.41 -23.82
N LEU A 119 15.48 -5.95 -23.22
CA LEU A 119 16.47 -5.11 -23.88
C LEU A 119 17.50 -5.95 -24.63
N GLU A 120 17.86 -7.12 -24.07
CA GLU A 120 18.80 -8.06 -24.64
C GLU A 120 18.22 -9.47 -24.56
N ARG A 121 18.50 -10.30 -25.57
CA ARG A 121 18.07 -11.69 -25.58
C ARG A 121 18.53 -12.39 -24.30
N CYS A 122 17.62 -13.06 -23.61
CA CYS A 122 17.89 -13.75 -22.35
C CYS A 122 17.05 -15.02 -22.22
N GLU A 123 17.40 -15.86 -21.26
CA GLU A 123 16.63 -17.05 -20.92
C GLU A 123 16.01 -16.91 -19.53
N VAL A 124 14.73 -17.23 -19.41
CA VAL A 124 13.98 -17.19 -18.16
C VAL A 124 13.13 -18.45 -18.05
N GLY A 125 13.38 -19.28 -17.02
CA GLY A 125 12.61 -20.50 -16.76
C GLY A 125 12.61 -21.51 -17.91
N GLY A 126 13.69 -21.57 -18.71
CA GLY A 126 13.83 -22.44 -19.88
C GLY A 126 13.21 -21.88 -21.17
N TYR A 127 12.72 -20.64 -21.15
CA TYR A 127 12.21 -19.95 -22.34
C TYR A 127 13.20 -18.87 -22.79
N THR A 128 13.46 -18.83 -24.10
CA THR A 128 14.23 -17.76 -24.73
C THR A 128 13.33 -16.55 -24.97
N LEU A 129 13.73 -15.41 -24.45
CA LEU A 129 13.08 -14.12 -24.66
C LEU A 129 13.91 -13.30 -25.64
N GLU A 130 13.33 -12.97 -26.78
CA GLU A 130 14.01 -12.15 -27.80
C GLU A 130 13.97 -10.66 -27.45
N THR A 131 14.98 -9.94 -27.88
CA THR A 131 15.06 -8.48 -27.73
C THR A 131 13.79 -7.81 -28.28
N GLY A 132 13.22 -6.88 -27.52
CA GLY A 132 11.99 -6.18 -27.84
C GLY A 132 10.71 -6.89 -27.36
N SER A 133 10.80 -8.15 -26.93
CA SER A 133 9.65 -8.87 -26.36
C SER A 133 9.09 -8.15 -25.12
N GLY A 134 7.77 -8.21 -24.96
CA GLY A 134 7.07 -7.76 -23.75
C GLY A 134 6.91 -8.91 -22.75
N VAL A 135 7.25 -8.66 -21.50
CA VAL A 135 6.99 -9.57 -20.36
C VAL A 135 6.02 -8.92 -19.41
N VAL A 136 4.97 -9.61 -19.01
CA VAL A 136 4.01 -9.15 -18.02
C VAL A 136 4.22 -9.95 -16.74
N ILE A 137 4.38 -9.23 -15.62
CA ILE A 137 4.45 -9.78 -14.28
C ILE A 137 3.18 -9.37 -13.56
N SER A 138 2.42 -10.33 -13.02
CA SER A 138 1.16 -10.04 -12.35
C SER A 138 1.23 -10.41 -10.87
N PRO A 139 1.38 -9.43 -9.97
CA PRO A 139 1.19 -9.64 -8.54
C PRO A 139 -0.14 -10.32 -8.22
N TYR A 140 -1.23 -9.91 -8.88
CA TYR A 140 -2.55 -10.51 -8.70
C TYR A 140 -2.55 -12.04 -8.89
N VAL A 141 -1.84 -12.54 -9.89
CA VAL A 141 -1.72 -13.99 -10.17
C VAL A 141 -0.73 -14.66 -9.22
N VAL A 142 0.46 -14.06 -9.03
CA VAL A 142 1.51 -14.63 -8.16
C VAL A 142 1.01 -14.76 -6.72
N HIS A 143 0.35 -13.74 -6.21
CA HIS A 143 -0.17 -13.70 -4.85
C HIS A 143 -1.36 -14.66 -4.60
N ARG A 144 -1.93 -15.25 -5.66
CA ARG A 144 -2.99 -16.26 -5.59
C ARG A 144 -2.52 -17.66 -5.94
N ASN A 145 -1.22 -17.84 -6.12
CA ASN A 145 -0.67 -19.16 -6.41
C ASN A 145 -0.75 -20.06 -5.15
N PRO A 146 -1.48 -21.18 -5.16
CA PRO A 146 -1.64 -22.05 -4.00
C PRO A 146 -0.34 -22.71 -3.53
N ARG A 147 0.69 -22.72 -4.39
CA ARG A 147 2.03 -23.18 -4.02
C ARG A 147 2.69 -22.29 -2.95
N TYR A 148 2.36 -20.99 -2.95
CA TYR A 148 2.93 -20.01 -2.02
C TYR A 148 1.93 -19.60 -0.94
N TYR A 149 0.64 -19.69 -1.26
CA TYR A 149 -0.45 -19.24 -0.39
C TYR A 149 -1.53 -20.33 -0.30
N PRO A 150 -1.48 -21.24 0.69
CA PRO A 150 -2.60 -22.15 0.97
C PRO A 150 -3.90 -21.37 1.16
N GLU A 151 -5.03 -21.85 0.63
CA GLU A 151 -6.32 -21.12 0.62
C GLU A 151 -6.17 -19.69 0.07
N PRO A 152 -5.71 -19.52 -1.19
CA PRO A 152 -5.20 -18.23 -1.68
C PRO A 152 -6.26 -17.13 -1.73
N GLU A 153 -7.55 -17.47 -1.84
CA GLU A 153 -8.64 -16.48 -1.88
C GLU A 153 -9.12 -16.05 -0.49
N ARG A 154 -8.67 -16.72 0.56
CA ARG A 154 -9.04 -16.38 1.93
C ARG A 154 -8.22 -15.20 2.44
N PHE A 155 -8.91 -14.22 3.03
CA PHE A 155 -8.27 -13.08 3.70
C PHE A 155 -7.75 -13.53 5.07
N LEU A 156 -6.45 -13.72 5.21
CA LEU A 156 -5.80 -14.30 6.38
C LEU A 156 -4.52 -13.53 6.72
N PRO A 157 -4.61 -12.43 7.49
CA PRO A 157 -3.46 -11.59 7.86
C PRO A 157 -2.33 -12.35 8.58
N GLU A 158 -2.67 -13.40 9.31
CA GLU A 158 -1.72 -14.25 10.04
C GLU A 158 -0.62 -14.84 9.15
N ARG A 159 -0.82 -14.89 7.84
CA ARG A 159 0.23 -15.25 6.87
C ARG A 159 1.45 -14.31 6.94
N PHE A 160 1.26 -13.10 7.43
CA PHE A 160 2.31 -12.08 7.52
C PHE A 160 2.99 -12.00 8.88
N GLU A 161 2.54 -12.79 9.85
CA GLU A 161 3.20 -12.95 11.15
C GLU A 161 4.49 -13.80 11.04
N GLN A 162 4.56 -14.67 10.03
CA GLN A 162 5.72 -15.51 9.74
C GLN A 162 6.35 -15.09 8.42
N ASN A 163 7.67 -15.00 8.37
CA ASN A 163 8.42 -14.59 7.18
C ASN A 163 9.11 -15.80 6.53
N ASP A 164 8.32 -16.81 6.16
CA ASP A 164 8.78 -18.07 5.56
C ASP A 164 8.53 -18.17 4.05
N ARG A 165 8.04 -17.09 3.44
CA ARG A 165 7.72 -17.04 2.01
C ARG A 165 8.97 -16.95 1.15
N PRO A 166 8.99 -17.66 0.00
CA PRO A 166 10.07 -17.49 -0.98
C PRO A 166 10.19 -16.03 -1.44
N GLU A 167 11.41 -15.64 -1.77
CA GLU A 167 11.66 -14.35 -2.41
C GLU A 167 10.78 -14.21 -3.67
N PHE A 168 10.26 -13.02 -3.92
CA PHE A 168 9.34 -12.72 -5.02
C PHE A 168 7.97 -13.43 -5.01
N ALA A 169 7.63 -14.23 -3.99
CA ALA A 169 6.26 -14.68 -3.81
C ALA A 169 5.30 -13.54 -3.41
N TYR A 170 5.82 -12.45 -2.84
CA TYR A 170 5.09 -11.26 -2.44
C TYR A 170 5.72 -10.00 -3.04
N VAL A 171 5.11 -9.45 -4.09
CA VAL A 171 5.66 -8.35 -4.89
C VAL A 171 4.64 -7.23 -5.17
N PRO A 172 3.91 -6.71 -4.17
CA PRO A 172 2.89 -5.67 -4.40
C PRO A 172 3.52 -4.35 -4.88
N PHE A 173 4.79 -4.15 -4.57
CA PHE A 173 5.59 -2.98 -4.95
C PHE A 173 6.60 -3.27 -6.07
N GLY A 174 6.46 -4.43 -6.74
CA GLY A 174 7.41 -4.89 -7.74
C GLY A 174 8.73 -5.37 -7.13
N GLY A 175 9.78 -5.39 -7.95
CA GLY A 175 11.13 -5.84 -7.54
C GLY A 175 12.23 -5.39 -8.49
N GLY A 176 13.50 -5.55 -8.07
CA GLY A 176 14.67 -5.14 -8.82
C GLY A 176 14.81 -3.61 -8.93
N ALA A 177 15.56 -3.14 -9.91
CA ALA A 177 15.88 -1.72 -10.11
C ALA A 177 14.66 -0.80 -10.37
N ARG A 178 13.49 -1.39 -10.65
CA ARG A 178 12.23 -0.69 -10.87
C ARG A 178 11.21 -0.91 -9.76
N ARG A 179 11.68 -1.32 -8.59
CA ARG A 179 10.83 -1.40 -7.39
C ARG A 179 10.25 -0.02 -7.07
N CYS A 180 9.04 -0.01 -6.50
CA CYS A 180 8.39 1.23 -6.08
C CYS A 180 9.27 1.99 -5.09
N ILE A 181 9.54 3.26 -5.37
CA ILE A 181 10.34 4.14 -4.49
C ILE A 181 9.55 4.52 -3.23
N GLY A 182 8.22 4.56 -3.33
CA GLY A 182 7.32 4.94 -2.24
C GLY A 182 6.84 3.77 -1.38
N ASP A 183 7.43 2.57 -1.44
CA ASP A 183 6.91 1.39 -0.73
C ASP A 183 6.87 1.57 0.80
N ALA A 184 7.93 2.11 1.39
CA ALA A 184 7.99 2.39 2.82
C ALA A 184 6.97 3.45 3.24
N PHE A 185 6.83 4.52 2.44
CA PHE A 185 5.86 5.58 2.68
C PHE A 185 4.42 5.05 2.59
N ALA A 186 4.10 4.29 1.52
CA ALA A 186 2.77 3.72 1.32
C ALA A 186 2.38 2.73 2.43
N ARG A 187 3.33 1.95 2.95
CA ARG A 187 3.09 1.06 4.10
C ARG A 187 2.82 1.85 5.37
N MET A 188 3.66 2.83 5.68
CA MET A 188 3.48 3.71 6.83
C MET A 188 2.12 4.40 6.78
N GLU A 189 1.80 5.06 5.66
CA GLU A 189 0.53 5.75 5.44
C GLU A 189 -0.65 4.78 5.56
N GLY A 190 -0.59 3.63 4.88
CA GLY A 190 -1.66 2.63 4.90
C GLY A 190 -1.94 2.12 6.30
N VAL A 191 -0.92 1.79 7.08
CA VAL A 191 -1.06 1.30 8.47
C VAL A 191 -1.61 2.39 9.38
N LEU A 192 -1.08 3.62 9.31
CA LEU A 192 -1.53 4.72 10.18
C LEU A 192 -2.97 5.14 9.87
N VAL A 193 -3.35 5.25 8.59
CA VAL A 193 -4.74 5.57 8.19
C VAL A 193 -5.68 4.46 8.61
N LEU A 194 -5.30 3.19 8.39
CA LEU A 194 -6.10 2.04 8.82
C LEU A 194 -6.31 2.04 10.33
N ALA A 195 -5.23 2.23 11.11
CA ALA A 195 -5.29 2.31 12.57
C ALA A 195 -6.16 3.48 13.05
N THR A 196 -5.98 4.67 12.47
CA THR A 196 -6.73 5.88 12.84
C THR A 196 -8.24 5.68 12.67
N LEU A 197 -8.63 5.13 11.53
CA LEU A 197 -10.05 4.94 11.23
C LEU A 197 -10.64 3.75 11.98
N ALA A 198 -9.94 2.58 12.00
CA ALA A 198 -10.43 1.39 12.70
C ALA A 198 -10.55 1.57 14.21
N ARG A 199 -9.71 2.42 14.82
CA ARG A 199 -9.84 2.76 16.24
C ARG A 199 -11.19 3.43 16.54
N ARG A 200 -11.66 4.29 15.64
CA ARG A 200 -12.85 5.11 15.83
C ARG A 200 -14.12 4.56 15.21
N PHE A 201 -13.98 3.79 14.12
CA PHE A 201 -15.11 3.39 13.30
C PHE A 201 -15.06 1.90 12.95
N ARG A 202 -16.25 1.38 12.67
CA ARG A 202 -16.49 0.09 12.06
C ARG A 202 -17.29 0.30 10.79
N PHE A 203 -16.98 -0.47 9.75
CA PHE A 203 -17.63 -0.37 8.45
C PHE A 203 -18.44 -1.63 8.18
N GLU A 204 -19.76 -1.49 8.14
CA GLU A 204 -20.68 -2.55 7.76
C GLU A 204 -21.04 -2.39 6.29
N ARG A 205 -20.67 -3.37 5.46
CA ARG A 205 -21.02 -3.34 4.04
C ARG A 205 -22.53 -3.46 3.84
N ILE A 206 -23.08 -2.71 2.90
CA ILE A 206 -24.52 -2.69 2.60
C ILE A 206 -24.85 -3.02 1.14
N ASP A 207 -23.85 -3.24 0.29
CA ASP A 207 -24.02 -3.53 -1.12
C ASP A 207 -23.56 -4.97 -1.50
N ALA A 208 -23.74 -5.31 -2.77
CA ALA A 208 -23.29 -6.56 -3.33
C ALA A 208 -21.73 -6.62 -3.39
N GLU A 209 -21.21 -7.82 -3.61
CA GLU A 209 -19.77 -8.02 -3.75
C GLU A 209 -19.21 -7.16 -4.90
N PRO A 210 -18.16 -6.35 -4.66
CA PRO A 210 -17.57 -5.53 -5.69
C PRO A 210 -16.80 -6.39 -6.70
N ILE A 211 -16.94 -6.07 -7.97
CA ILE A 211 -16.14 -6.65 -9.03
C ILE A 211 -14.87 -5.80 -9.17
N GLY A 212 -13.69 -6.40 -9.06
CA GLY A 212 -12.43 -5.73 -9.36
C GLY A 212 -12.26 -5.51 -10.86
N ILE A 213 -11.94 -4.30 -11.27
CA ILE A 213 -11.56 -3.98 -12.65
C ILE A 213 -10.08 -3.63 -12.67
N ALA A 214 -9.32 -4.37 -13.46
CA ALA A 214 -7.94 -4.03 -13.77
C ALA A 214 -7.92 -2.90 -14.82
N SER A 215 -7.52 -1.71 -14.41
CA SER A 215 -7.24 -0.55 -15.27
C SER A 215 -5.81 -0.10 -15.00
N ALA A 216 -5.55 1.19 -14.82
CA ALA A 216 -4.26 1.65 -14.27
C ALA A 216 -4.02 1.06 -12.88
N THR A 217 -5.09 0.95 -12.08
CA THR A 217 -5.10 0.26 -10.77
C THR A 217 -6.21 -0.78 -10.72
N LEU A 218 -6.07 -1.78 -9.83
CA LEU A 218 -7.13 -2.74 -9.50
C LEU A 218 -8.15 -2.05 -8.57
N ARG A 219 -9.16 -1.47 -9.15
CA ARG A 219 -10.19 -0.74 -8.40
C ARG A 219 -11.55 -1.44 -8.45
N PRO A 220 -12.46 -1.19 -7.49
CA PRO A 220 -13.83 -1.64 -7.60
C PRO A 220 -14.52 -1.02 -8.83
N ALA A 221 -15.34 -1.83 -9.54
CA ALA A 221 -16.13 -1.36 -10.69
C ALA A 221 -17.16 -0.29 -10.32
N ARG A 222 -17.59 -0.31 -9.06
CA ARG A 222 -18.54 0.65 -8.48
C ARG A 222 -18.05 1.01 -7.08
N PRO A 223 -18.43 2.18 -6.54
CA PRO A 223 -18.14 2.53 -5.16
C PRO A 223 -18.62 1.44 -4.20
N ILE A 224 -17.79 1.08 -3.22
CA ILE A 224 -18.18 0.18 -2.14
C ILE A 224 -18.98 1.00 -1.13
N LEU A 225 -20.25 0.64 -0.95
CA LEU A 225 -21.12 1.32 0.01
C LEU A 225 -21.02 0.63 1.37
N ALA A 226 -20.85 1.44 2.41
CA ALA A 226 -20.78 0.94 3.77
C ALA A 226 -21.54 1.87 4.74
N ARG A 227 -22.13 1.26 5.77
CA ARG A 227 -22.65 1.98 6.92
C ARG A 227 -21.53 2.17 7.92
N VAL A 228 -21.24 3.43 8.26
CA VAL A 228 -20.24 3.76 9.27
C VAL A 228 -20.89 3.69 10.66
N ARG A 229 -20.27 2.94 11.56
CA ARG A 229 -20.63 2.85 12.97
C ARG A 229 -19.50 3.40 13.81
N GLN A 230 -19.80 4.30 14.72
CA GLN A 230 -18.83 4.76 15.70
C GLN A 230 -18.51 3.60 16.67
N ARG A 231 -17.24 3.37 16.89
CA ARG A 231 -16.73 2.42 17.86
C ARG A 231 -16.37 3.14 19.16
N ARG A 232 -16.73 2.55 20.31
CA ARG A 232 -16.20 2.98 21.61
C ARG A 232 -14.99 2.10 21.91
N ALA A 233 -13.82 2.71 22.12
CA ALA A 233 -12.65 1.99 22.57
C ALA A 233 -12.99 1.28 23.91
N ARG A 234 -12.55 0.03 24.05
CA ARG A 234 -12.57 -0.62 25.38
C ARG A 234 -11.40 -0.03 26.16
N VAL A 235 -11.73 0.73 27.20
CA VAL A 235 -10.74 1.10 28.20
C VAL A 235 -10.36 -0.22 28.89
N VAL A 236 -9.17 -0.73 28.61
CA VAL A 236 -8.58 -1.82 29.40
C VAL A 236 -8.23 -1.19 30.73
N SER A 237 -9.10 -1.37 31.73
CA SER A 237 -8.78 -1.00 33.10
C SER A 237 -7.53 -1.78 33.49
N ALA A 238 -6.41 -1.09 33.73
CA ALA A 238 -5.27 -1.69 34.37
C ALA A 238 -5.74 -2.23 35.72
N SER A 239 -5.92 -3.56 35.80
CA SER A 239 -6.15 -4.22 37.07
C SER A 239 -4.87 -4.00 37.87
N ALA A 240 -4.96 -3.12 38.86
CA ALA A 240 -3.96 -2.98 39.91
C ALA A 240 -3.82 -4.36 40.59
N GLY A 241 -2.67 -4.99 40.41
CA GLY A 241 -2.19 -6.15 41.13
C GLY A 241 -0.95 -5.74 41.91
#